data_d33c12e39531121079e15349a91b4546
#
_entry.id   d33c12e39531121079e15349a91b4546
#
_cell.length_a   1.000
_cell.length_b   1.000
_cell.length_c   1.000
_cell.angle_alpha   90.00
_cell.angle_beta   90.00
_cell.angle_gamma   90.00
#
_symmetry.space_group_name_H-M   'P 1'
#
loop_
_entity.id
_entity.type
_entity.pdbx_description
1 polymer ?
#
loop_
_entity_poly.entity_id
_entity_poly.type
_entity_poly.pdbx_seq_one_letter_code
_entity_poly.pdbx_strand_id
1 'polypeptide(L)'
;MSISEIVVAAASYKPRHAVITGGEPALQNDLPSLVDALHEVGFFVQIETNGTRTLPLSIDWVTCSPKILEQTVIRQPHELKVVYTGQDLKPYEEMFQTKVFCLQPCDTGDAERNHKLTQKAFAYALEHPQWRISLQTHKLIGVR
;
A
#
# COMPACT_ATOMS: atom_id res chain seq x y z
N MET A 1 14.91 6.99 15.60
CA MET A 1 16.08 6.61 14.77
C MET A 1 16.37 7.75 13.80
N SER A 2 17.64 8.09 13.59
CA SER A 2 18.08 8.99 12.53
C SER A 2 17.97 8.32 11.16
N ILE A 3 17.97 9.12 10.07
CA ILE A 3 17.97 8.58 8.70
C ILE A 3 19.17 7.66 8.49
N SER A 4 20.36 8.04 8.97
CA SER A 4 21.58 7.22 8.87
C SER A 4 21.41 5.86 9.56
N GLU A 5 20.81 5.81 10.75
CA GLU A 5 20.55 4.54 11.45
C GLU A 5 19.58 3.66 10.67
N ILE A 6 18.54 4.25 10.06
CA ILE A 6 17.57 3.51 9.24
C ILE A 6 18.28 2.93 8.01
N VAL A 7 19.05 3.73 7.30
CA VAL A 7 19.77 3.30 6.09
C VAL A 7 20.79 2.21 6.40
N VAL A 8 21.57 2.35 7.47
CA VAL A 8 22.52 1.31 7.91
C VAL A 8 21.80 0.01 8.25
N ALA A 9 20.69 0.08 8.99
CA ALA A 9 19.89 -1.08 9.33
C ALA A 9 19.32 -1.75 8.07
N ALA A 10 18.75 -0.98 7.14
CA ALA A 10 18.22 -1.51 5.88
C ALA A 10 19.32 -2.15 5.03
N ALA A 11 20.49 -1.50 4.92
CA ALA A 11 21.60 -1.97 4.12
C ALA A 11 22.24 -3.27 4.64
N SER A 12 22.00 -3.65 5.90
CA SER A 12 22.45 -4.93 6.46
C SER A 12 21.74 -6.15 5.85
N TYR A 13 20.59 -5.95 5.21
CA TYR A 13 19.84 -7.00 4.51
C TYR A 13 20.24 -7.07 3.03
N LYS A 14 20.12 -8.27 2.43
CA LYS A 14 20.43 -8.48 1.00
C LYS A 14 19.44 -7.83 0.03
N PRO A 15 18.10 -7.87 0.28
CA PRO A 15 17.14 -7.22 -0.60
C PRO A 15 17.42 -5.72 -0.74
N ARG A 16 17.19 -5.20 -1.95
CA ARG A 16 17.35 -3.78 -2.29
C ARG A 16 16.01 -3.14 -2.67
N HIS A 17 14.94 -3.59 -2.01
CA HIS A 17 13.60 -3.04 -2.12
C HIS A 17 13.15 -2.66 -0.71
N ALA A 18 13.03 -1.37 -0.46
CA ALA A 18 12.54 -0.81 0.79
C ALA A 18 11.06 -0.44 0.64
N VAL A 19 10.24 -0.88 1.60
CA VAL A 19 8.83 -0.46 1.69
C VAL A 19 8.67 0.45 2.90
N ILE A 20 8.41 1.73 2.64
CA ILE A 20 8.13 2.70 3.70
C ILE A 20 6.64 2.61 4.03
N THR A 21 6.36 2.24 5.27
CA THR A 21 5.01 2.07 5.80
C THR A 21 4.95 2.49 7.26
N GLY A 22 3.83 2.28 7.94
CA GLY A 22 3.64 2.62 9.35
C GLY A 22 2.31 3.30 9.56
N GLY A 23 2.23 4.37 10.37
CA GLY A 23 1.02 5.18 10.50
C GLY A 23 0.63 5.81 9.15
N GLU A 24 1.04 7.05 8.92
CA GLU A 24 0.99 7.67 7.58
C GLU A 24 2.37 8.28 7.30
N PRO A 25 3.18 7.65 6.44
CA PRO A 25 4.56 8.10 6.23
C PRO A 25 4.66 9.48 5.59
N ALA A 26 3.64 9.90 4.82
CA ALA A 26 3.60 11.23 4.21
C ALA A 26 3.46 12.39 5.23
N LEU A 27 3.25 12.09 6.51
CA LEU A 27 3.26 13.09 7.59
C LEU A 27 4.67 13.35 8.14
N GLN A 28 5.67 12.54 7.75
CA GLN A 28 7.04 12.70 8.21
C GLN A 28 7.76 13.74 7.35
N ASN A 29 8.22 14.82 7.97
CA ASN A 29 8.92 15.90 7.27
C ASN A 29 10.23 15.43 6.60
N ASP A 30 10.85 14.42 7.17
CA ASP A 30 12.13 13.86 6.71
C ASP A 30 11.97 12.81 5.61
N LEU A 31 10.74 12.53 5.17
CA LEU A 31 10.48 11.52 4.14
C LEU A 31 11.31 11.74 2.86
N PRO A 32 11.41 12.97 2.29
CA PRO A 32 12.24 13.18 1.10
C PRO A 32 13.70 12.79 1.34
N SER A 33 14.28 13.23 2.45
CA SER A 33 15.67 12.93 2.80
C SER A 33 15.93 11.44 3.04
N LEU A 34 14.94 10.73 3.59
CA LEU A 34 15.02 9.27 3.74
C LEU A 34 15.00 8.56 2.38
N VAL A 35 14.14 8.98 1.46
CA VAL A 35 14.05 8.42 0.10
C VAL A 35 15.38 8.61 -0.63
N ASP A 36 15.93 9.83 -0.61
CA ASP A 36 17.20 10.15 -1.25
C ASP A 36 18.35 9.31 -0.67
N ALA A 37 18.45 9.20 0.66
CA ALA A 37 19.47 8.41 1.32
C ALA A 37 19.36 6.90 1.04
N LEU A 38 18.16 6.36 0.86
CA LEU A 38 17.96 4.98 0.44
C LEU A 38 18.39 4.77 -1.02
N HIS A 39 18.12 5.72 -1.91
CA HIS A 39 18.56 5.67 -3.31
C HIS A 39 20.09 5.71 -3.42
N GLU A 40 20.77 6.54 -2.62
CA GLU A 40 22.25 6.61 -2.59
C GLU A 40 22.91 5.26 -2.32
N VAL A 41 22.24 4.37 -1.57
CA VAL A 41 22.74 3.02 -1.28
C VAL A 41 22.07 1.93 -2.14
N GLY A 42 21.39 2.33 -3.20
CA GLY A 42 20.89 1.45 -4.27
C GLY A 42 19.56 0.74 -3.96
N PHE A 43 18.71 1.31 -3.09
CA PHE A 43 17.36 0.77 -2.89
C PHE A 43 16.38 1.28 -3.95
N PHE A 44 15.50 0.38 -4.39
CA PHE A 44 14.19 0.74 -4.95
C PHE A 44 13.25 1.06 -3.80
N VAL A 45 12.62 2.24 -3.83
CA VAL A 45 11.80 2.73 -2.71
C VAL A 45 10.32 2.71 -3.06
N GLN A 46 9.57 1.88 -2.33
CA GLN A 46 8.11 1.83 -2.36
C GLN A 46 7.55 2.50 -1.12
N ILE A 47 6.41 3.17 -1.25
CA ILE A 47 5.64 3.71 -0.12
C ILE A 47 4.23 3.13 -0.10
N GLU A 48 3.72 2.85 1.11
CA GLU A 48 2.31 2.61 1.37
C GLU A 48 1.72 3.81 2.10
N THR A 49 0.71 4.45 1.51
CA THR A 49 0.08 5.67 2.03
C THR A 49 -1.44 5.61 1.96
N ASN A 50 -2.12 6.35 2.83
CA ASN A 50 -3.57 6.56 2.71
C ASN A 50 -3.94 7.58 1.61
N GLY A 51 -2.95 8.24 1.01
CA GLY A 51 -3.11 9.19 -0.09
C GLY A 51 -3.63 10.57 0.28
N THR A 52 -3.67 10.93 1.57
CA THR A 52 -4.20 12.23 2.02
C THR A 52 -3.19 13.38 1.90
N ARG A 53 -1.95 13.09 1.49
CA ARG A 53 -0.85 14.05 1.31
C ARG A 53 -0.13 13.81 0.00
N THR A 54 0.49 14.85 -0.53
CA THR A 54 1.42 14.75 -1.65
C THR A 54 2.70 14.04 -1.22
N LEU A 55 3.37 13.42 -2.18
CA LEU A 55 4.59 12.65 -1.96
C LEU A 55 5.76 13.21 -2.77
N PRO A 56 7.02 12.94 -2.35
CA PRO A 56 8.19 13.19 -3.18
C PRO A 56 8.07 12.46 -4.52
N LEU A 57 8.45 13.14 -5.60
CA LEU A 57 8.43 12.58 -6.95
C LEU A 57 9.50 11.51 -7.17
N SER A 58 10.51 11.45 -6.30
CA SER A 58 11.60 10.47 -6.35
C SER A 58 11.19 9.08 -5.89
N ILE A 59 10.00 8.87 -5.33
CA ILE A 59 9.54 7.55 -4.92
C ILE A 59 9.27 6.67 -6.14
N ASP A 60 9.88 5.48 -6.18
CA ASP A 60 9.82 4.57 -7.33
C ASP A 60 8.45 3.89 -7.47
N TRP A 61 7.78 3.59 -6.34
CA TRP A 61 6.48 2.93 -6.34
C TRP A 61 5.57 3.47 -5.24
N VAL A 62 4.40 3.93 -5.63
CA VAL A 62 3.35 4.41 -4.72
C VAL A 62 2.19 3.43 -4.70
N THR A 63 1.96 2.80 -3.54
CA THR A 63 0.74 2.06 -3.22
C THR A 63 -0.16 2.96 -2.41
N CYS A 64 -1.28 3.38 -2.98
CA CYS A 64 -2.30 4.18 -2.30
C CYS A 64 -3.40 3.27 -1.74
N SER A 65 -3.66 3.38 -0.44
CA SER A 65 -4.72 2.64 0.25
C SER A 65 -5.68 3.62 0.95
N PRO A 66 -6.61 4.25 0.21
CA PRO A 66 -7.49 5.27 0.74
C PRO A 66 -8.37 4.70 1.86
N LYS A 67 -8.47 5.47 2.95
CA LYS A 67 -9.37 5.16 4.08
C LYS A 67 -10.68 5.93 3.96
N ILE A 68 -10.60 7.16 3.47
CA ILE A 68 -11.72 8.05 3.20
C ILE A 68 -11.48 8.60 1.80
N LEU A 69 -12.35 8.23 0.87
CA LEU A 69 -12.16 8.47 -0.56
C LEU A 69 -12.04 9.97 -0.87
N GLU A 70 -12.90 10.79 -0.26
CA GLU A 70 -13.00 12.23 -0.47
C GLU A 70 -11.76 12.99 0.04
N GLN A 71 -11.02 12.41 0.99
CA GLN A 71 -9.81 13.02 1.56
C GLN A 71 -8.54 12.66 0.79
N THR A 72 -8.64 11.75 -0.17
CA THR A 72 -7.49 11.29 -0.94
C THR A 72 -7.12 12.34 -1.99
N VAL A 73 -5.87 12.79 -2.03
CA VAL A 73 -5.35 13.77 -3.01
C VAL A 73 -4.56 13.10 -4.13
N ILE A 74 -4.00 11.91 -3.88
CA ILE A 74 -3.27 11.13 -4.90
C ILE A 74 -4.29 10.50 -5.85
N ARG A 75 -4.19 10.79 -7.14
CA ARG A 75 -5.11 10.29 -8.18
C ARG A 75 -4.47 9.30 -9.14
N GLN A 76 -3.16 9.29 -9.20
CA GLN A 76 -2.38 8.46 -10.14
C GLN A 76 -1.29 7.67 -9.39
N PRO A 77 -1.67 6.77 -8.46
CA PRO A 77 -0.69 5.90 -7.82
C PRO A 77 -0.23 4.82 -8.82
N HIS A 78 0.89 4.17 -8.55
CA HIS A 78 1.31 2.97 -9.27
C HIS A 78 0.38 1.79 -8.98
N GLU A 79 -0.09 1.70 -7.74
CA GLU A 79 -1.03 0.70 -7.26
C GLU A 79 -2.10 1.33 -6.36
N LEU A 80 -3.35 0.98 -6.60
CA LEU A 80 -4.46 1.26 -5.69
C LEU A 80 -4.79 -0.02 -4.92
N LYS A 81 -4.70 0.03 -3.58
CA LYS A 81 -5.03 -1.10 -2.70
C LYS A 81 -6.24 -0.75 -1.84
N VAL A 82 -7.39 -1.34 -2.15
CA VAL A 82 -8.65 -1.10 -1.45
C VAL A 82 -8.90 -2.18 -0.41
N VAL A 83 -9.08 -1.77 0.85
CA VAL A 83 -9.56 -2.67 1.91
C VAL A 83 -11.04 -2.93 1.68
N TYR A 84 -11.37 -4.18 1.37
CA TYR A 84 -12.72 -4.60 1.00
C TYR A 84 -13.54 -5.01 2.21
N THR A 85 -14.62 -4.30 2.43
CA THR A 85 -15.61 -4.55 3.50
C THR A 85 -16.98 -4.92 2.95
N GLY A 86 -17.08 -5.08 1.60
CA GLY A 86 -18.33 -5.32 0.87
C GLY A 86 -18.91 -4.07 0.21
N GLN A 87 -18.16 -2.95 0.19
CA GLN A 87 -18.56 -1.69 -0.43
C GLN A 87 -18.54 -1.76 -1.97
N ASP A 88 -19.23 -0.80 -2.60
CA ASP A 88 -19.14 -0.57 -4.05
C ASP A 88 -17.72 -0.11 -4.42
N LEU A 89 -17.16 -0.67 -5.49
CA LEU A 89 -15.80 -0.37 -5.96
C LEU A 89 -15.78 0.59 -7.15
N LYS A 90 -16.93 0.87 -7.77
CA LYS A 90 -17.03 1.79 -8.91
C LYS A 90 -16.48 3.19 -8.61
N PRO A 91 -16.72 3.82 -7.44
CA PRO A 91 -16.14 5.13 -7.11
C PRO A 91 -14.60 5.13 -7.12
N TYR A 92 -13.97 4.00 -6.77
CA TYR A 92 -12.52 3.87 -6.82
C TYR A 92 -12.01 3.78 -8.26
N GLU A 93 -12.69 3.05 -9.12
CA GLU A 93 -12.35 2.93 -10.55
C GLU A 93 -12.50 4.27 -11.28
N GLU A 94 -13.51 5.06 -10.93
CA GLU A 94 -13.75 6.38 -11.51
C GLU A 94 -12.76 7.44 -11.02
N MET A 95 -12.30 7.33 -9.78
CA MET A 95 -11.45 8.35 -9.14
C MET A 95 -9.96 8.17 -9.43
N PHE A 96 -9.48 6.93 -9.60
CA PHE A 96 -8.05 6.66 -9.72
C PHE A 96 -7.65 6.19 -11.11
N GLN A 97 -6.53 6.74 -11.59
CA GLN A 97 -5.85 6.28 -12.81
C GLN A 97 -4.63 5.45 -12.38
N THR A 98 -4.77 4.14 -12.41
CA THR A 98 -3.69 3.21 -12.07
C THR A 98 -3.72 1.98 -12.98
N LYS A 99 -2.57 1.31 -13.10
CA LYS A 99 -2.47 0.04 -13.83
C LYS A 99 -2.72 -1.17 -12.93
N VAL A 100 -2.64 -0.99 -11.62
CA VAL A 100 -2.74 -2.10 -10.66
C VAL A 100 -3.80 -1.76 -9.62
N PHE A 101 -4.93 -2.47 -9.69
CA PHE A 101 -5.97 -2.45 -8.68
C PHE A 101 -5.85 -3.68 -7.80
N CYS A 102 -5.70 -3.49 -6.49
CA CYS A 102 -5.62 -4.55 -5.49
C CYS A 102 -6.80 -4.50 -4.53
N LEU A 103 -7.45 -5.63 -4.35
CA LEU A 103 -8.57 -5.81 -3.45
C LEU A 103 -8.11 -6.65 -2.26
N GLN A 104 -8.04 -6.04 -1.08
CA GLN A 104 -7.62 -6.70 0.14
C GLN A 104 -8.82 -6.94 1.04
N PRO A 105 -9.27 -8.21 1.22
CA PRO A 105 -10.33 -8.51 2.19
C PRO A 105 -9.99 -7.97 3.57
N CYS A 106 -10.94 -7.28 4.19
CA CYS A 106 -10.76 -6.72 5.52
C CYS A 106 -10.64 -7.83 6.56
N ASP A 107 -9.65 -7.72 7.44
CA ASP A 107 -9.58 -8.53 8.65
C ASP A 107 -10.40 -7.86 9.75
N THR A 108 -11.50 -8.48 10.10
CA THR A 108 -12.46 -7.99 11.11
C THR A 108 -12.23 -8.60 12.49
N GLY A 109 -11.28 -9.52 12.63
CA GLY A 109 -11.07 -10.32 13.83
C GLY A 109 -12.07 -11.49 13.99
N ASP A 110 -13.07 -11.60 13.10
CA ASP A 110 -14.07 -12.69 13.07
C ASP A 110 -13.78 -13.60 11.87
N ALA A 111 -13.48 -14.85 12.12
CA ALA A 111 -13.05 -15.81 11.09
C ALA A 111 -14.13 -16.09 10.05
N GLU A 112 -15.40 -16.20 10.47
CA GLU A 112 -16.52 -16.47 9.56
C GLU A 112 -16.78 -15.27 8.64
N ARG A 113 -16.78 -14.07 9.22
CA ARG A 113 -16.93 -12.81 8.47
C ARG A 113 -15.77 -12.61 7.50
N ASN A 114 -14.54 -12.87 7.93
CA ASN A 114 -13.35 -12.79 7.09
C ASN A 114 -13.42 -13.76 5.91
N HIS A 115 -13.87 -14.99 6.14
CA HIS A 115 -14.08 -15.97 5.09
C HIS A 115 -15.09 -15.49 4.05
N LYS A 116 -16.25 -14.97 4.49
CA LYS A 116 -17.29 -14.43 3.61
C LYS A 116 -16.79 -13.24 2.78
N LEU A 117 -16.03 -12.32 3.41
CA LEU A 117 -15.44 -11.18 2.71
C LEU A 117 -14.42 -11.62 1.67
N THR A 118 -13.58 -12.61 2.00
CA THR A 118 -12.61 -13.17 1.07
C THR A 118 -13.29 -13.81 -0.14
N GLN A 119 -14.34 -14.61 0.08
CA GLN A 119 -15.11 -15.21 -1.02
C GLN A 119 -15.74 -14.14 -1.93
N LYS A 120 -16.35 -13.10 -1.35
CA LYS A 120 -16.94 -11.98 -2.12
C LYS A 120 -15.88 -11.22 -2.92
N ALA A 121 -14.73 -10.92 -2.31
CA ALA A 121 -13.63 -10.26 -3.01
C ALA A 121 -13.13 -11.08 -4.19
N PHE A 122 -13.00 -12.40 -3.99
CA PHE A 122 -12.60 -13.34 -5.06
C PHE A 122 -13.61 -13.36 -6.19
N ALA A 123 -14.91 -13.49 -5.87
CA ALA A 123 -15.97 -13.48 -6.88
C ALA A 123 -15.94 -12.17 -7.69
N TYR A 124 -15.80 -11.03 -7.00
CA TYR A 124 -15.68 -9.73 -7.67
C TYR A 124 -14.49 -9.68 -8.63
N ALA A 125 -13.30 -10.13 -8.18
CA ALA A 125 -12.10 -10.10 -9.01
C ALA A 125 -12.19 -11.04 -10.24
N LEU A 126 -12.95 -12.13 -10.16
CA LEU A 126 -13.22 -13.01 -11.31
C LEU A 126 -14.08 -12.32 -12.38
N GLU A 127 -15.04 -11.49 -11.96
CA GLU A 127 -15.92 -10.74 -12.87
C GLU A 127 -15.26 -9.44 -13.38
N HIS A 128 -14.24 -8.93 -12.65
CA HIS A 128 -13.54 -7.68 -12.92
C HIS A 128 -12.03 -7.90 -13.00
N PRO A 129 -11.49 -8.39 -14.13
CA PRO A 129 -10.11 -8.88 -14.24
C PRO A 129 -9.02 -7.82 -14.06
N GLN A 130 -9.39 -6.52 -14.01
CA GLN A 130 -8.48 -5.44 -13.62
C GLN A 130 -8.12 -5.48 -12.13
N TRP A 131 -8.95 -6.11 -11.28
CA TRP A 131 -8.71 -6.25 -9.86
C TRP A 131 -7.94 -7.52 -9.54
N ARG A 132 -6.93 -7.40 -8.68
CA ARG A 132 -6.15 -8.52 -8.13
C ARG A 132 -6.45 -8.68 -6.65
N ILE A 133 -6.47 -9.93 -6.16
CA ILE A 133 -6.58 -10.17 -4.73
C ILE A 133 -5.23 -9.92 -4.06
N SER A 134 -5.24 -9.11 -3.01
CA SER A 134 -4.12 -8.87 -2.11
C SER A 134 -4.42 -9.51 -0.76
N LEU A 135 -3.60 -10.48 -0.34
CA LEU A 135 -3.75 -11.13 0.95
C LEU A 135 -2.68 -10.64 1.92
N GLN A 136 -3.01 -10.57 3.19
CA GLN A 136 -2.04 -10.31 4.27
C GLN A 136 -1.25 -11.60 4.57
N THR A 137 -0.35 -11.98 3.66
CA THR A 137 0.39 -13.25 3.71
C THR A 137 1.17 -13.44 4.99
N HIS A 138 1.72 -12.36 5.57
CA HIS A 138 2.40 -12.40 6.85
C HIS A 138 1.50 -12.94 7.98
N LYS A 139 0.20 -12.61 7.98
CA LYS A 139 -0.75 -13.15 8.96
C LYS A 139 -1.03 -14.63 8.72
N LEU A 140 -1.09 -15.06 7.44
CA LEU A 140 -1.35 -16.45 7.08
C LEU A 140 -0.21 -17.39 7.52
N ILE A 141 1.02 -16.91 7.48
CA ILE A 141 2.21 -17.69 7.87
C ILE A 141 2.71 -17.37 9.28
N GLY A 142 2.00 -16.53 10.04
CA GLY A 142 2.28 -16.23 11.43
C GLY A 142 3.58 -15.44 11.68
N VAL A 143 4.10 -14.70 10.70
CA VAL A 143 5.24 -13.78 10.85
C VAL A 143 4.76 -12.35 11.04
N ARG A 144 5.52 -11.58 11.81
CA ARG A 144 5.26 -10.14 12.05
C ARG A 144 6.18 -9.28 11.20
#